data_9e097b6e1e144fd0dc7e1c98ac9f23f7
#
_entry.id   9e097b6e1e144fd0dc7e1c98ac9f23f7
#
_cell.length_a   1.000
_cell.length_b   1.000
_cell.length_c   1.000
_cell.angle_alpha   90.00
_cell.angle_beta   90.00
_cell.angle_gamma   90.00
#
_symmetry.space_group_name_H-M   'P 1'
#
loop_
_entity.id
_entity.type
_entity.pdbx_description
1 polymer ?
#
loop_
_entity_poly.entity_id
_entity_poly.type
_entity_poly.pdbx_seq_one_letter_code
_entity_poly.pdbx_strand_id
1 'polypeptide(L)'
;TTIDLENPLFHGFEQGSQVWMSHGDTITALPEGFHAIACTDQVKYAAFAADNEPIWGVQFHPEVFHSLKGTQLLRNFVVDICGSRQDWSPANFVDTTVEELRKQIGTDRVILGLSGGVDSSVAAVLLNRAIGNQLTCIFVDHGMPRKDEFTNVMHDYECLGLNVIGVDASERFFRDLEGVTEPEQKRKIIGRDFVEVFNEEAHKITDARWLAQGTIYPDRIESLNITGKVIKSHHNVGGLPEEMHLSLCEPLKWLFKDEVRRVGRQLGIPEHLI
;
A
#
# COMPACT_ATOMS: atom_id res chain seq x y z
N THR A 1 26.65 -6.78 -21.39
CA THR A 1 26.88 -5.32 -21.41
C THR A 1 28.36 -4.97 -21.33
N THR A 2 28.78 -3.90 -21.97
CA THR A 2 30.06 -3.21 -21.70
C THR A 2 29.73 -2.05 -20.77
N ILE A 3 30.46 -1.91 -19.67
CA ILE A 3 30.11 -1.01 -18.55
C ILE A 3 31.34 -0.21 -18.16
N ASP A 4 31.18 1.07 -17.92
CA ASP A 4 32.19 1.90 -17.24
C ASP A 4 32.16 1.55 -15.73
N LEU A 5 33.10 0.73 -15.29
CA LEU A 5 33.22 0.25 -13.91
C LEU A 5 33.74 1.32 -12.94
N GLU A 6 34.26 2.43 -13.42
CA GLU A 6 34.69 3.57 -12.60
C GLU A 6 33.49 4.45 -12.21
N ASN A 7 32.38 4.35 -12.95
CA ASN A 7 31.18 5.11 -12.62
C ASN A 7 30.50 4.61 -11.34
N PRO A 8 30.19 5.46 -10.36
CA PRO A 8 29.64 5.06 -9.07
C PRO A 8 28.33 4.30 -9.18
N LEU A 9 27.53 4.53 -10.24
CA LEU A 9 26.29 3.78 -10.47
C LEU A 9 26.54 2.27 -10.64
N PHE A 10 27.69 1.89 -11.20
CA PHE A 10 28.06 0.49 -11.48
C PHE A 10 29.03 -0.12 -10.47
N HIS A 11 29.21 0.49 -9.32
CA HIS A 11 30.03 -0.10 -8.27
C HIS A 11 29.58 -1.52 -7.90
N GLY A 12 30.51 -2.48 -7.94
CA GLY A 12 30.22 -3.90 -7.70
C GLY A 12 29.66 -4.67 -8.91
N PHE A 13 29.64 -4.05 -10.08
CA PHE A 13 29.33 -4.73 -11.35
C PHE A 13 30.59 -5.38 -11.96
N GLU A 14 30.36 -6.17 -12.99
CA GLU A 14 31.39 -6.83 -13.81
C GLU A 14 31.06 -6.60 -15.28
N GLN A 15 32.09 -6.60 -16.15
CA GLN A 15 31.86 -6.60 -17.58
C GLN A 15 31.04 -7.82 -17.99
N GLY A 16 30.08 -7.62 -18.90
CA GLY A 16 29.15 -8.67 -19.31
C GLY A 16 27.94 -8.86 -18.40
N SER A 17 27.76 -8.05 -17.36
CA SER A 17 26.56 -8.13 -16.48
C SER A 17 25.28 -8.09 -17.30
N GLN A 18 24.35 -9.02 -17.00
CA GLN A 18 23.07 -9.13 -17.68
C GLN A 18 22.10 -8.05 -17.19
N VAL A 19 21.47 -7.36 -18.15
CA VAL A 19 20.39 -6.40 -17.92
C VAL A 19 19.18 -6.72 -18.80
N TRP A 20 17.98 -6.39 -18.34
CA TRP A 20 16.75 -6.61 -19.09
C TRP A 20 16.34 -5.36 -19.85
N MET A 21 16.17 -5.49 -21.17
CA MET A 21 15.69 -4.45 -22.07
C MET A 21 14.26 -4.78 -22.52
N SER A 22 13.35 -3.81 -22.46
CA SER A 22 11.98 -3.95 -22.96
C SER A 22 11.50 -2.57 -23.45
N HIS A 23 11.83 -2.23 -24.68
CA HIS A 23 11.48 -0.94 -25.29
C HIS A 23 11.30 -1.07 -26.80
N GLY A 24 10.39 -0.27 -27.39
CA GLY A 24 10.20 -0.16 -28.84
C GLY A 24 11.14 0.85 -29.51
N ASP A 25 11.51 1.90 -28.77
CA ASP A 25 12.42 2.96 -29.24
C ASP A 25 13.74 2.91 -28.51
N THR A 26 14.80 3.41 -29.14
CA THR A 26 16.13 3.49 -28.52
C THR A 26 16.72 4.90 -28.68
N ILE A 27 17.58 5.27 -27.75
CA ILE A 27 18.33 6.53 -27.81
C ILE A 27 19.39 6.41 -28.90
N THR A 28 19.34 7.30 -29.90
CA THR A 28 20.27 7.31 -31.03
C THR A 28 21.42 8.30 -30.87
N ALA A 29 21.23 9.34 -30.06
CA ALA A 29 22.28 10.34 -29.74
C ALA A 29 22.05 10.89 -28.33
N LEU A 30 23.11 11.21 -27.62
CA LEU A 30 23.04 11.91 -26.33
C LEU A 30 23.16 13.43 -26.59
N PRO A 31 22.55 14.27 -25.72
CA PRO A 31 22.78 15.71 -25.75
C PRO A 31 24.23 16.06 -25.40
N GLU A 32 24.63 17.30 -25.70
CA GLU A 32 25.93 17.84 -25.26
C GLU A 32 26.01 17.82 -23.73
N GLY A 33 27.19 17.46 -23.20
CA GLY A 33 27.39 17.32 -21.76
C GLY A 33 26.95 15.99 -21.17
N PHE A 34 26.66 14.98 -22.02
CA PHE A 34 26.39 13.61 -21.57
C PHE A 34 27.28 12.61 -22.27
N HIS A 35 27.68 11.56 -21.58
CA HIS A 35 28.46 10.46 -22.10
C HIS A 35 27.84 9.09 -21.75
N ALA A 36 28.14 8.09 -22.61
CA ALA A 36 27.70 6.72 -22.36
C ALA A 36 28.53 6.08 -21.24
N ILE A 37 27.85 5.41 -20.30
CA ILE A 37 28.48 4.64 -19.21
C ILE A 37 28.17 3.14 -19.29
N ALA A 38 27.24 2.73 -20.16
CA ALA A 38 27.04 1.32 -20.52
C ALA A 38 26.44 1.19 -21.91
N CYS A 39 26.81 0.10 -22.61
CA CYS A 39 26.24 -0.30 -23.89
C CYS A 39 26.00 -1.82 -23.93
N THR A 40 25.16 -2.26 -24.86
CA THR A 40 25.01 -3.66 -25.26
C THR A 40 25.33 -3.79 -26.74
N ASP A 41 25.35 -5.00 -27.26
CA ASP A 41 25.57 -5.23 -28.70
C ASP A 41 24.50 -4.57 -29.58
N GLN A 42 23.29 -4.34 -29.04
CA GLN A 42 22.18 -3.77 -29.78
C GLN A 42 21.83 -2.34 -29.37
N VAL A 43 22.22 -1.91 -28.18
CA VAL A 43 21.86 -0.60 -27.62
C VAL A 43 23.12 0.17 -27.24
N LYS A 44 23.43 1.21 -28.02
CA LYS A 44 24.63 2.03 -27.84
C LYS A 44 24.63 2.81 -26.52
N TYR A 45 23.46 3.28 -26.07
CA TYR A 45 23.29 4.09 -24.86
C TYR A 45 22.41 3.38 -23.86
N ALA A 46 22.85 2.19 -23.41
CA ALA A 46 22.12 1.42 -22.39
C ALA A 46 22.10 2.13 -21.05
N ALA A 47 23.15 2.90 -20.73
CA ALA A 47 23.16 3.86 -19.64
C ALA A 47 24.08 5.04 -20.01
N PHE A 48 23.81 6.20 -19.44
CA PHE A 48 24.53 7.43 -19.66
C PHE A 48 24.53 8.29 -18.41
N ALA A 49 25.50 9.22 -18.32
CA ALA A 49 25.62 10.18 -17.24
C ALA A 49 25.92 11.57 -17.79
N ALA A 50 25.53 12.60 -17.04
CA ALA A 50 25.93 13.97 -17.30
C ALA A 50 27.39 14.20 -16.85
N ASP A 51 28.12 15.05 -17.57
CA ASP A 51 29.54 15.30 -17.28
C ASP A 51 29.76 16.09 -15.99
N ASN A 52 28.86 17.03 -15.69
CA ASN A 52 29.03 18.01 -14.60
C ASN A 52 27.84 18.06 -13.63
N GLU A 53 26.87 17.17 -13.77
CA GLU A 53 25.69 17.15 -12.95
C GLU A 53 25.39 15.71 -12.43
N PRO A 54 24.78 15.55 -11.27
CA PRO A 54 24.45 14.23 -10.72
C PRO A 54 23.21 13.65 -11.40
N ILE A 55 23.26 13.44 -12.71
CA ILE A 55 22.17 12.91 -13.53
C ILE A 55 22.64 11.63 -14.21
N TRP A 56 21.89 10.57 -14.03
CA TRP A 56 22.09 9.28 -14.70
C TRP A 56 20.81 8.84 -15.39
N GLY A 57 20.95 8.21 -16.53
CA GLY A 57 19.86 7.58 -17.26
C GLY A 57 20.20 6.13 -17.57
N VAL A 58 19.20 5.25 -17.43
CA VAL A 58 19.30 3.84 -17.83
C VAL A 58 18.13 3.50 -18.73
N GLN A 59 18.36 2.75 -19.81
CA GLN A 59 17.31 2.29 -20.72
C GLN A 59 16.82 0.89 -20.39
N PHE A 60 17.53 0.16 -19.54
CA PHE A 60 17.13 -1.15 -19.05
C PHE A 60 16.33 -1.03 -17.73
N HIS A 61 15.67 -2.11 -17.34
CA HIS A 61 14.86 -2.21 -16.15
C HIS A 61 15.67 -2.80 -14.98
N PRO A 62 16.22 -1.99 -14.08
CA PRO A 62 16.98 -2.50 -12.93
C PRO A 62 16.07 -3.16 -11.88
N GLU A 63 14.78 -2.83 -11.84
CA GLU A 63 13.80 -3.31 -10.87
C GLU A 63 13.36 -4.76 -11.10
N VAL A 64 13.57 -5.32 -12.30
CA VAL A 64 13.14 -6.69 -12.62
C VAL A 64 14.23 -7.70 -12.32
N PHE A 65 13.84 -8.92 -11.93
CA PHE A 65 14.78 -10.00 -11.55
C PHE A 65 15.71 -10.45 -12.70
N HIS A 66 15.34 -10.20 -13.95
CA HIS A 66 16.19 -10.50 -15.11
C HIS A 66 17.42 -9.59 -15.22
N SER A 67 17.42 -8.44 -14.56
CA SER A 67 18.60 -7.60 -14.37
C SER A 67 19.32 -8.09 -13.11
N LEU A 68 20.28 -9.01 -13.26
CA LEU A 68 20.85 -9.78 -12.16
C LEU A 68 21.46 -8.92 -11.02
N LYS A 69 22.02 -7.75 -11.38
CA LYS A 69 22.56 -6.79 -10.39
C LYS A 69 21.71 -5.52 -10.28
N GLY A 70 20.42 -5.57 -10.67
CA GLY A 70 19.53 -4.40 -10.64
C GLY A 70 19.35 -3.82 -9.24
N THR A 71 19.16 -4.65 -8.23
CA THR A 71 19.11 -4.23 -6.82
C THR A 71 20.40 -3.52 -6.38
N GLN A 72 21.57 -3.99 -6.83
CA GLN A 72 22.85 -3.34 -6.53
C GLN A 72 22.91 -1.95 -7.17
N LEU A 73 22.47 -1.80 -8.41
CA LEU A 73 22.42 -0.50 -9.10
C LEU A 73 21.53 0.50 -8.38
N LEU A 74 20.32 0.06 -8.02
CA LEU A 74 19.38 0.90 -7.26
C LEU A 74 19.96 1.31 -5.90
N ARG A 75 20.64 0.38 -5.22
CA ARG A 75 21.33 0.67 -3.96
C ARG A 75 22.45 1.69 -4.15
N ASN A 76 23.31 1.51 -5.16
CA ASN A 76 24.38 2.46 -5.46
C ASN A 76 23.83 3.86 -5.69
N PHE A 77 22.73 3.98 -6.44
CA PHE A 77 22.10 5.27 -6.67
C PHE A 77 21.50 5.86 -5.39
N VAL A 78 20.61 5.12 -4.73
CA VAL A 78 19.83 5.65 -3.60
C VAL A 78 20.72 5.87 -2.36
N VAL A 79 21.60 4.92 -2.06
CA VAL A 79 22.39 4.96 -0.82
C VAL A 79 23.72 5.69 -1.05
N ASP A 80 24.50 5.25 -2.05
CA ASP A 80 25.88 5.68 -2.17
C ASP A 80 25.98 7.05 -2.89
N ILE A 81 25.16 7.29 -3.92
CA ILE A 81 25.13 8.55 -4.66
C ILE A 81 24.25 9.60 -3.97
N CYS A 82 22.99 9.26 -3.66
CA CYS A 82 22.04 10.19 -3.04
C CYS A 82 22.28 10.36 -1.54
N GLY A 83 23.08 9.52 -0.89
CA GLY A 83 23.33 9.57 0.55
C GLY A 83 22.09 9.32 1.40
N SER A 84 21.10 8.56 0.90
CA SER A 84 19.87 8.29 1.62
C SER A 84 20.12 7.48 2.88
N ARG A 85 19.53 7.92 3.99
CA ARG A 85 19.65 7.20 5.25
C ARG A 85 18.87 5.89 5.18
N GLN A 86 19.43 4.84 5.81
CA GLN A 86 18.81 3.51 5.88
C GLN A 86 18.22 3.29 7.28
N ASP A 87 17.48 4.25 7.78
CA ASP A 87 16.95 4.30 9.15
C ASP A 87 15.51 3.80 9.27
N TRP A 88 14.87 3.44 8.15
CA TRP A 88 13.54 2.83 8.18
C TRP A 88 13.61 1.40 8.72
N SER A 89 12.81 1.13 9.73
CA SER A 89 12.54 -0.21 10.23
C SER A 89 11.08 -0.34 10.64
N PRO A 90 10.48 -1.55 10.63
CA PRO A 90 9.11 -1.75 11.12
C PRO A 90 8.91 -1.25 12.54
N ALA A 91 9.89 -1.44 13.42
CA ALA A 91 9.82 -0.99 14.82
C ALA A 91 9.77 0.55 14.90
N ASN A 92 10.71 1.24 14.24
CA ASN A 92 10.73 2.70 14.21
C ASN A 92 9.45 3.27 13.58
N PHE A 93 8.95 2.64 12.51
CA PHE A 93 7.68 3.03 11.90
C PHE A 93 6.53 2.91 12.89
N VAL A 94 6.41 1.79 13.61
CA VAL A 94 5.34 1.59 14.61
C VAL A 94 5.41 2.67 15.69
N ASP A 95 6.58 2.89 16.27
CA ASP A 95 6.73 3.83 17.38
C ASP A 95 6.40 5.28 16.93
N THR A 96 6.95 5.71 15.79
CA THR A 96 6.69 7.04 15.22
C THR A 96 5.22 7.23 14.88
N THR A 97 4.61 6.26 14.17
CA THR A 97 3.21 6.34 13.75
C THR A 97 2.25 6.33 14.94
N VAL A 98 2.52 5.54 15.96
CA VAL A 98 1.72 5.53 17.20
C VAL A 98 1.73 6.90 17.87
N GLU A 99 2.88 7.57 17.94
CA GLU A 99 2.97 8.92 18.51
C GLU A 99 2.25 9.96 17.64
N GLU A 100 2.38 9.88 16.32
CA GLU A 100 1.68 10.77 15.39
C GLU A 100 0.16 10.61 15.49
N LEU A 101 -0.33 9.37 15.51
CA LEU A 101 -1.76 9.06 15.67
C LEU A 101 -2.31 9.58 16.99
N ARG A 102 -1.59 9.42 18.10
CA ARG A 102 -2.00 10.00 19.40
C ARG A 102 -2.13 11.51 19.35
N LYS A 103 -1.20 12.18 18.71
CA LYS A 103 -1.23 13.65 18.55
C LYS A 103 -2.37 14.10 17.63
N GLN A 104 -2.59 13.36 16.52
CA GLN A 104 -3.60 13.69 15.53
C GLN A 104 -5.03 13.49 16.06
N ILE A 105 -5.28 12.37 16.72
CA ILE A 105 -6.61 11.95 17.16
C ILE A 105 -6.98 12.55 18.51
N GLY A 106 -6.00 12.69 19.40
CA GLY A 106 -6.24 13.22 20.76
C GLY A 106 -7.21 12.35 21.54
N THR A 107 -8.34 12.94 21.96
CA THR A 107 -9.38 12.25 22.74
C THR A 107 -10.58 11.81 21.90
N ASP A 108 -10.55 12.02 20.59
CA ASP A 108 -11.65 11.69 19.68
C ASP A 108 -11.80 10.18 19.49
N ARG A 109 -12.99 9.76 19.09
CA ARG A 109 -13.26 8.37 18.70
C ARG A 109 -13.01 8.15 17.21
N VAL A 110 -12.53 6.95 16.89
CA VAL A 110 -12.21 6.47 15.54
C VAL A 110 -13.05 5.26 15.20
N ILE A 111 -13.60 5.22 14.00
CA ILE A 111 -14.25 4.05 13.42
C ILE A 111 -13.37 3.47 12.33
N LEU A 112 -13.26 2.15 12.24
CA LEU A 112 -12.53 1.44 11.20
C LEU A 112 -13.37 0.28 10.68
N GLY A 113 -13.55 0.20 9.35
CA GLY A 113 -14.08 -0.99 8.68
C GLY A 113 -13.01 -2.08 8.54
N LEU A 114 -13.26 -3.26 9.09
CA LEU A 114 -12.40 -4.43 8.90
C LEU A 114 -12.88 -5.23 7.70
N SER A 115 -11.95 -5.65 6.86
CA SER A 115 -12.21 -6.50 5.69
C SER A 115 -11.71 -7.94 5.85
N GLY A 116 -11.10 -8.27 7.00
CA GLY A 116 -10.38 -9.54 7.19
C GLY A 116 -9.02 -9.58 6.48
N GLY A 117 -8.67 -8.55 5.72
CA GLY A 117 -7.39 -8.45 5.01
C GLY A 117 -6.28 -7.82 5.85
N VAL A 118 -5.03 -8.10 5.47
CA VAL A 118 -3.83 -7.65 6.21
C VAL A 118 -3.79 -6.14 6.44
N ASP A 119 -4.18 -5.31 5.47
CA ASP A 119 -4.06 -3.85 5.59
C ASP A 119 -4.99 -3.30 6.68
N SER A 120 -6.26 -3.72 6.68
CA SER A 120 -7.23 -3.31 7.71
C SER A 120 -6.84 -3.84 9.09
N SER A 121 -6.31 -5.06 9.17
CA SER A 121 -5.86 -5.67 10.43
C SER A 121 -4.66 -4.93 11.01
N VAL A 122 -3.65 -4.60 10.18
CA VAL A 122 -2.47 -3.85 10.62
C VAL A 122 -2.85 -2.43 11.04
N ALA A 123 -3.73 -1.76 10.29
CA ALA A 123 -4.25 -0.44 10.65
C ALA A 123 -4.99 -0.47 12.00
N ALA A 124 -5.83 -1.50 12.23
CA ALA A 124 -6.57 -1.67 13.47
C ALA A 124 -5.64 -1.85 14.68
N VAL A 125 -4.68 -2.75 14.58
CA VAL A 125 -3.74 -3.02 15.70
C VAL A 125 -2.85 -1.81 15.98
N LEU A 126 -2.40 -1.11 14.94
CA LEU A 126 -1.60 0.11 15.08
C LEU A 126 -2.38 1.23 15.77
N LEU A 127 -3.64 1.44 15.36
CA LEU A 127 -4.55 2.40 15.98
C LEU A 127 -4.88 1.99 17.43
N ASN A 128 -5.19 0.73 17.67
CA ASN A 128 -5.46 0.24 19.02
C ASN A 128 -4.28 0.48 19.97
N ARG A 129 -3.04 0.27 19.47
CA ARG A 129 -1.82 0.59 20.25
C ARG A 129 -1.66 2.09 20.51
N ALA A 130 -2.16 2.94 19.60
CA ALA A 130 -2.09 4.39 19.77
C ALA A 130 -3.16 4.93 20.72
N ILE A 131 -4.42 4.53 20.55
CA ILE A 131 -5.59 5.18 21.17
C ILE A 131 -6.49 4.22 21.97
N GLY A 132 -6.20 2.91 21.98
CA GLY A 132 -6.94 1.92 22.78
C GLY A 132 -8.45 1.92 22.52
N ASN A 133 -9.21 2.07 23.59
CA ASN A 133 -10.70 1.99 23.57
C ASN A 133 -11.40 3.13 22.80
N GLN A 134 -10.66 4.11 22.30
CA GLN A 134 -11.23 5.15 21.40
C GLN A 134 -11.49 4.59 19.99
N LEU A 135 -10.86 3.44 19.64
CA LEU A 135 -11.07 2.74 18.38
C LEU A 135 -12.27 1.79 18.50
N THR A 136 -13.19 1.87 17.54
CA THR A 136 -14.24 0.88 17.32
C THR A 136 -14.10 0.35 15.90
N CYS A 137 -13.91 -0.97 15.77
CA CYS A 137 -13.84 -1.65 14.49
C CYS A 137 -15.20 -2.25 14.15
N ILE A 138 -15.60 -2.21 12.88
CA ILE A 138 -16.82 -2.82 12.38
C ILE A 138 -16.42 -3.88 11.36
N PHE A 139 -16.83 -5.12 11.58
CA PHE A 139 -16.57 -6.25 10.69
C PHE A 139 -17.90 -6.83 10.19
N VAL A 140 -18.11 -6.74 8.87
CA VAL A 140 -19.38 -7.15 8.24
C VAL A 140 -19.23 -8.56 7.64
N ASP A 141 -20.08 -9.48 8.08
CA ASP A 141 -20.28 -10.77 7.42
C ASP A 141 -21.29 -10.61 6.28
N HIS A 142 -20.80 -10.75 5.06
CA HIS A 142 -21.63 -10.72 3.85
C HIS A 142 -22.07 -12.13 3.38
N GLY A 143 -21.84 -13.17 4.18
CA GLY A 143 -22.25 -14.55 3.92
C GLY A 143 -21.43 -15.28 2.84
N MET A 144 -20.40 -14.66 2.27
CA MET A 144 -19.52 -15.24 1.25
C MET A 144 -18.09 -15.56 1.74
N PRO A 145 -17.71 -15.33 3.02
CA PRO A 145 -16.45 -15.83 3.54
C PRO A 145 -16.39 -17.37 3.51
N ARG A 146 -15.20 -17.91 3.66
CA ARG A 146 -15.03 -19.36 3.82
C ARG A 146 -15.73 -19.84 5.08
N LYS A 147 -16.03 -21.15 5.13
CA LYS A 147 -16.64 -21.76 6.30
C LYS A 147 -15.86 -21.39 7.59
N ASP A 148 -16.58 -20.92 8.59
CA ASP A 148 -16.07 -20.51 9.90
C ASP A 148 -15.05 -19.32 9.87
N GLU A 149 -14.80 -18.71 8.71
CA GLU A 149 -13.83 -17.62 8.57
C GLU A 149 -14.22 -16.40 9.41
N PHE A 150 -15.48 -15.98 9.36
CA PHE A 150 -15.98 -14.86 10.16
C PHE A 150 -15.74 -15.07 11.66
N THR A 151 -16.13 -16.24 12.17
CA THR A 151 -15.97 -16.58 13.60
C THR A 151 -14.49 -16.63 14.01
N ASN A 152 -13.63 -17.22 13.16
CA ASN A 152 -12.21 -17.33 13.45
C ASN A 152 -11.54 -15.95 13.45
N VAL A 153 -11.83 -15.10 12.45
CA VAL A 153 -11.30 -13.75 12.36
C VAL A 153 -11.77 -12.87 13.53
N MET A 154 -13.04 -12.99 13.94
CA MET A 154 -13.53 -12.30 15.13
C MET A 154 -12.77 -12.70 16.39
N HIS A 155 -12.55 -14.01 16.57
CA HIS A 155 -11.76 -14.51 17.70
C HIS A 155 -10.32 -13.99 17.68
N ASP A 156 -9.67 -13.98 16.52
CA ASP A 156 -8.31 -13.44 16.37
C ASP A 156 -8.25 -11.95 16.75
N TYR A 157 -9.23 -11.16 16.32
CA TYR A 157 -9.30 -9.74 16.68
C TYR A 157 -9.54 -9.52 18.19
N GLU A 158 -10.37 -10.35 18.82
CA GLU A 158 -10.53 -10.33 20.28
C GLU A 158 -9.21 -10.64 21.01
N CYS A 159 -8.47 -11.65 20.53
CA CYS A 159 -7.16 -12.01 21.08
C CYS A 159 -6.13 -10.87 20.90
N LEU A 160 -6.26 -10.04 19.87
CA LEU A 160 -5.46 -8.84 19.64
C LEU A 160 -5.93 -7.64 20.48
N GLY A 161 -6.97 -7.80 21.29
CA GLY A 161 -7.51 -6.76 22.18
C GLY A 161 -8.26 -5.66 21.43
N LEU A 162 -8.77 -5.94 20.22
CA LEU A 162 -9.55 -4.99 19.45
C LEU A 162 -11.01 -4.94 19.91
N ASN A 163 -11.60 -3.76 19.96
CA ASN A 163 -13.03 -3.58 20.15
C ASN A 163 -13.74 -3.69 18.80
N VAL A 164 -14.31 -4.88 18.50
CA VAL A 164 -14.91 -5.19 17.20
C VAL A 164 -16.39 -5.45 17.33
N ILE A 165 -17.19 -4.76 16.53
CA ILE A 165 -18.61 -5.02 16.29
C ILE A 165 -18.72 -5.93 15.07
N GLY A 166 -19.10 -7.19 15.27
CA GLY A 166 -19.40 -8.13 14.19
C GLY A 166 -20.85 -7.98 13.76
N VAL A 167 -21.09 -7.81 12.47
CA VAL A 167 -22.44 -7.63 11.89
C VAL A 167 -22.71 -8.73 10.88
N ASP A 168 -23.65 -9.61 11.17
CA ASP A 168 -24.15 -10.57 10.20
C ASP A 168 -25.19 -9.90 9.29
N ALA A 169 -24.77 -9.64 8.05
CA ALA A 169 -25.62 -9.07 7.00
C ALA A 169 -25.87 -10.07 5.85
N SER A 170 -25.54 -11.35 6.04
CA SER A 170 -25.56 -12.40 5.02
C SER A 170 -26.91 -12.51 4.29
N GLU A 171 -28.03 -12.45 5.01
CA GLU A 171 -29.36 -12.49 4.38
C GLU A 171 -29.61 -11.33 3.43
N ARG A 172 -29.13 -10.12 3.77
CA ARG A 172 -29.26 -8.93 2.93
C ARG A 172 -28.48 -9.11 1.63
N PHE A 173 -27.21 -9.50 1.72
CA PHE A 173 -26.38 -9.72 0.55
C PHE A 173 -26.92 -10.83 -0.37
N PHE A 174 -27.38 -11.94 0.19
CA PHE A 174 -27.97 -13.02 -0.61
C PHE A 174 -29.24 -12.59 -1.32
N ARG A 175 -30.13 -11.87 -0.65
CA ARG A 175 -31.36 -11.33 -1.24
C ARG A 175 -31.06 -10.38 -2.41
N ASP A 176 -30.13 -9.45 -2.20
CA ASP A 176 -29.85 -8.39 -3.18
C ASP A 176 -29.01 -8.89 -4.36
N LEU A 177 -28.34 -10.05 -4.19
CA LEU A 177 -27.62 -10.75 -5.26
C LEU A 177 -28.46 -11.81 -5.98
N GLU A 178 -29.69 -12.09 -5.52
CA GLU A 178 -30.54 -13.12 -6.12
C GLU A 178 -30.81 -12.82 -7.59
N GLY A 179 -30.54 -13.78 -8.48
CA GLY A 179 -30.71 -13.65 -9.93
C GLY A 179 -29.70 -12.79 -10.67
N VAL A 180 -28.77 -12.16 -9.97
CA VAL A 180 -27.72 -11.34 -10.61
C VAL A 180 -26.60 -12.25 -11.11
N THR A 181 -26.37 -12.28 -12.42
CA THR A 181 -25.33 -13.13 -13.05
C THR A 181 -24.12 -12.33 -13.53
N GLU A 182 -24.30 -11.07 -13.87
CA GLU A 182 -23.28 -10.21 -14.43
C GLU A 182 -22.26 -9.79 -13.36
N PRO A 183 -20.93 -10.06 -13.53
CA PRO A 183 -19.92 -9.84 -12.50
C PRO A 183 -19.81 -8.38 -12.02
N GLU A 184 -19.92 -7.41 -12.93
CA GLU A 184 -19.80 -6.00 -12.57
C GLU A 184 -21.01 -5.51 -11.75
N GLN A 185 -22.20 -6.04 -12.03
CA GLN A 185 -23.39 -5.76 -11.22
C GLN A 185 -23.27 -6.35 -9.82
N LYS A 186 -22.77 -7.61 -9.70
CA LYS A 186 -22.48 -8.21 -8.40
C LYS A 186 -21.54 -7.34 -7.57
N ARG A 187 -20.45 -6.90 -8.19
CA ARG A 187 -19.46 -6.06 -7.51
C ARG A 187 -20.08 -4.75 -7.00
N LYS A 188 -20.92 -4.11 -7.80
CA LYS A 188 -21.60 -2.85 -7.42
C LYS A 188 -22.58 -3.07 -6.25
N ILE A 189 -23.36 -4.17 -6.29
CA ILE A 189 -24.31 -4.51 -5.21
C ILE A 189 -23.54 -4.78 -3.92
N ILE A 190 -22.52 -5.64 -3.96
CA ILE A 190 -21.71 -5.96 -2.78
C ILE A 190 -21.09 -4.69 -2.18
N GLY A 191 -20.53 -3.82 -3.03
CA GLY A 191 -19.94 -2.57 -2.56
C GLY A 191 -20.95 -1.63 -1.92
N ARG A 192 -22.12 -1.48 -2.52
CA ARG A 192 -23.23 -0.66 -1.98
C ARG A 192 -23.68 -1.19 -0.63
N ASP A 193 -24.02 -2.48 -0.57
CA ASP A 193 -24.60 -3.10 0.63
C ASP A 193 -23.60 -3.06 1.80
N PHE A 194 -22.30 -3.27 1.49
CA PHE A 194 -21.25 -3.13 2.49
C PHE A 194 -21.20 -1.71 3.07
N VAL A 195 -21.25 -0.69 2.21
CA VAL A 195 -21.24 0.71 2.65
C VAL A 195 -22.48 1.03 3.47
N GLU A 196 -23.64 0.57 3.05
CA GLU A 196 -24.91 0.81 3.77
C GLU A 196 -24.90 0.16 5.15
N VAL A 197 -24.51 -1.11 5.28
CA VAL A 197 -24.40 -1.81 6.57
C VAL A 197 -23.35 -1.14 7.46
N PHE A 198 -22.20 -0.78 6.90
CA PHE A 198 -21.18 -0.07 7.65
C PHE A 198 -21.70 1.26 8.19
N ASN A 199 -22.42 2.04 7.38
CA ASN A 199 -22.98 3.32 7.77
C ASN A 199 -24.06 3.17 8.86
N GLU A 200 -24.92 2.15 8.77
CA GLU A 200 -25.93 1.85 9.79
C GLU A 200 -25.28 1.61 11.17
N GLU A 201 -24.16 0.89 11.21
CA GLU A 201 -23.41 0.66 12.46
C GLU A 201 -22.62 1.89 12.90
N ALA A 202 -21.98 2.58 11.97
CA ALA A 202 -21.22 3.79 12.25
C ALA A 202 -22.08 4.91 12.87
N HIS A 203 -23.33 5.07 12.42
CA HIS A 203 -24.27 6.03 12.97
C HIS A 203 -24.64 5.79 14.43
N LYS A 204 -24.52 4.55 14.93
CA LYS A 204 -24.75 4.25 16.34
C LYS A 204 -23.63 4.78 17.24
N ILE A 205 -22.48 5.13 16.66
CA ILE A 205 -21.30 5.66 17.33
C ILE A 205 -21.29 7.19 17.14
N THR A 206 -22.18 7.87 17.84
CA THR A 206 -22.52 9.30 17.62
C THR A 206 -21.40 10.28 17.92
N ASP A 207 -20.38 9.88 18.69
CA ASP A 207 -19.24 10.69 19.10
C ASP A 207 -17.95 10.42 18.29
N ALA A 208 -18.03 9.59 17.24
CA ALA A 208 -16.92 9.40 16.34
C ALA A 208 -16.62 10.68 15.52
N ARG A 209 -15.32 10.95 15.36
CA ARG A 209 -14.81 12.11 14.59
C ARG A 209 -13.90 11.68 13.45
N TRP A 210 -13.41 10.45 13.47
CA TRP A 210 -12.45 9.93 12.52
C TRP A 210 -12.92 8.62 11.89
N LEU A 211 -12.74 8.51 10.57
CA LEU A 211 -12.80 7.26 9.83
C LEU A 211 -11.39 6.82 9.49
N ALA A 212 -10.99 5.66 9.97
CA ALA A 212 -9.72 5.07 9.61
C ALA A 212 -9.86 4.12 8.41
N GLN A 213 -8.86 4.12 7.55
CA GLN A 213 -8.76 3.25 6.38
C GLN A 213 -7.39 2.60 6.27
N GLY A 214 -7.34 1.35 5.82
CA GLY A 214 -6.12 0.61 5.53
C GLY A 214 -5.51 0.93 4.16
N THR A 215 -5.66 2.15 3.67
CA THR A 215 -5.08 2.62 2.40
C THR A 215 -3.57 2.51 2.44
N ILE A 216 -2.96 1.91 1.43
CA ILE A 216 -1.51 1.78 1.26
C ILE A 216 -0.98 2.66 0.12
N TYR A 217 0.33 2.79 -0.01
CA TYR A 217 0.93 3.70 -0.98
C TYR A 217 0.57 3.39 -2.45
N PRO A 218 0.54 2.14 -2.92
CA PRO A 218 0.06 1.80 -4.26
C PRO A 218 -1.36 2.27 -4.55
N ASP A 219 -2.29 2.18 -3.59
CA ASP A 219 -3.66 2.65 -3.77
C ASP A 219 -3.72 4.15 -4.07
N ARG A 220 -2.86 4.93 -3.41
CA ARG A 220 -2.74 6.38 -3.63
C ARG A 220 -2.19 6.72 -5.00
N ILE A 221 -1.12 6.04 -5.44
CA ILE A 221 -0.50 6.28 -6.76
C ILE A 221 -1.50 5.93 -7.87
N GLU A 222 -2.17 4.79 -7.75
CA GLU A 222 -3.11 4.31 -8.74
C GLU A 222 -4.42 5.12 -8.78
N SER A 223 -4.77 5.80 -7.69
CA SER A 223 -5.93 6.69 -7.63
C SER A 223 -5.68 8.05 -8.28
N LEU A 224 -4.42 8.44 -8.45
CA LEU A 224 -3.99 9.71 -9.06
C LEU A 224 -3.62 9.45 -10.52
N ASN A 225 -4.55 9.61 -11.46
CA ASN A 225 -4.15 9.70 -12.86
C ASN A 225 -3.73 11.13 -13.23
N ILE A 226 -3.00 11.25 -14.37
CA ILE A 226 -2.47 12.51 -14.93
C ILE A 226 -3.58 13.57 -15.16
N THR A 227 -4.85 13.16 -15.23
CA THR A 227 -6.01 14.03 -15.45
C THR A 227 -6.76 14.38 -14.17
N GLY A 228 -6.29 13.93 -13.00
CA GLY A 228 -6.94 14.18 -11.70
C GLY A 228 -8.28 13.44 -11.50
N LYS A 229 -8.65 12.52 -12.40
CA LYS A 229 -9.85 11.68 -12.22
C LYS A 229 -9.49 10.43 -11.43
N VAL A 230 -10.24 10.16 -10.38
CA VAL A 230 -10.10 8.94 -9.56
C VAL A 230 -10.44 7.72 -10.42
N ILE A 231 -9.44 6.83 -10.65
CA ILE A 231 -9.61 5.62 -11.46
C ILE A 231 -10.21 4.47 -10.64
N LYS A 232 -9.93 4.40 -9.36
CA LYS A 232 -10.42 3.35 -8.46
C LYS A 232 -11.34 3.93 -7.38
N SER A 233 -12.64 3.70 -7.55
CA SER A 233 -13.68 4.07 -6.57
C SER A 233 -13.85 3.04 -5.44
N HIS A 234 -13.11 1.92 -5.46
CA HIS A 234 -13.39 0.78 -4.58
C HIS A 234 -12.61 0.78 -3.26
N HIS A 235 -11.58 1.60 -3.14
CA HIS A 235 -10.83 1.76 -1.88
C HIS A 235 -11.31 2.95 -1.05
N ASN A 236 -12.10 3.83 -1.64
CA ASN A 236 -12.83 4.82 -0.87
C ASN A 236 -14.14 4.20 -0.42
N VAL A 237 -14.37 4.14 0.87
CA VAL A 237 -15.71 4.06 1.45
C VAL A 237 -16.38 5.40 1.13
N GLY A 238 -16.45 5.71 -0.18
CA GLY A 238 -17.00 6.94 -0.75
C GLY A 238 -18.53 6.94 -0.78
N GLY A 239 -19.13 6.39 0.25
CA GLY A 239 -20.56 6.35 0.46
C GLY A 239 -20.94 6.68 1.90
N LEU A 240 -19.99 7.18 2.71
CA LEU A 240 -20.39 7.77 3.98
C LEU A 240 -21.29 8.96 3.69
N PRO A 241 -22.46 9.05 4.34
CA PRO A 241 -23.32 10.22 4.20
C PRO A 241 -22.51 11.48 4.48
N GLU A 242 -22.66 12.50 3.65
CA GLU A 242 -22.05 13.83 3.87
C GLU A 242 -22.40 14.39 5.27
N GLU A 243 -23.45 13.87 5.90
CA GLU A 243 -23.91 14.18 7.24
C GLU A 243 -22.96 13.72 8.35
N MET A 244 -22.14 12.68 8.13
CA MET A 244 -21.09 12.27 9.06
C MET A 244 -19.78 13.01 8.71
N HIS A 245 -19.57 14.19 9.22
CA HIS A 245 -18.34 14.99 9.06
C HIS A 245 -17.12 14.29 9.72
N LEU A 246 -16.75 13.08 9.24
CA LEU A 246 -15.59 12.34 9.74
C LEU A 246 -14.32 12.78 9.01
N SER A 247 -13.28 13.03 9.78
CA SER A 247 -11.93 13.21 9.23
C SER A 247 -11.32 11.87 8.86
N LEU A 248 -10.56 11.83 7.76
CA LEU A 248 -9.91 10.60 7.30
C LEU A 248 -8.58 10.36 8.03
N CYS A 249 -8.35 9.13 8.49
CA CYS A 249 -7.11 8.65 9.09
C CYS A 249 -6.57 7.44 8.32
N GLU A 250 -5.39 7.58 7.71
CA GLU A 250 -4.76 6.56 6.86
C GLU A 250 -3.35 6.22 7.38
N PRO A 251 -3.22 5.36 8.40
CA PRO A 251 -1.94 5.12 9.06
C PRO A 251 -0.90 4.42 8.17
N LEU A 252 -1.33 3.71 7.11
CA LEU A 252 -0.46 2.92 6.24
C LEU A 252 -0.17 3.56 4.88
N LYS A 253 -0.62 4.78 4.64
CA LYS A 253 -0.62 5.46 3.33
C LYS A 253 0.75 5.64 2.66
N TRP A 254 1.83 5.41 3.37
CA TRP A 254 3.21 5.52 2.88
C TRP A 254 3.93 4.18 2.75
N LEU A 255 3.23 3.06 3.06
CA LEU A 255 3.80 1.73 3.02
C LEU A 255 3.43 0.98 1.75
N PHE A 256 4.36 0.18 1.25
CA PHE A 256 4.09 -0.88 0.28
C PHE A 256 3.55 -2.14 0.98
N LYS A 257 2.95 -3.04 0.22
CA LYS A 257 2.28 -4.24 0.74
C LYS A 257 3.19 -5.16 1.57
N ASP A 258 4.44 -5.33 1.14
CA ASP A 258 5.45 -6.12 1.86
C ASP A 258 5.88 -5.43 3.16
N GLU A 259 5.94 -4.11 3.19
CA GLU A 259 6.22 -3.33 4.40
C GLU A 259 5.07 -3.44 5.40
N VAL A 260 3.82 -3.39 4.93
CA VAL A 260 2.64 -3.62 5.79
C VAL A 260 2.72 -4.99 6.46
N ARG A 261 3.09 -6.05 5.73
CA ARG A 261 3.29 -7.37 6.32
C ARG A 261 4.41 -7.39 7.36
N ARG A 262 5.52 -6.71 7.10
CA ARG A 262 6.64 -6.59 8.05
C ARG A 262 6.21 -5.84 9.32
N VAL A 263 5.44 -4.79 9.19
CA VAL A 263 4.85 -4.04 10.32
C VAL A 263 3.85 -4.93 11.07
N GLY A 264 3.02 -5.71 10.38
CA GLY A 264 2.10 -6.67 10.99
C GLY A 264 2.80 -7.68 11.88
N ARG A 265 3.90 -8.27 11.40
CA ARG A 265 4.74 -9.18 12.22
C ARG A 265 5.36 -8.48 13.43
N GLN A 266 5.83 -7.25 13.26
CA GLN A 266 6.36 -6.43 14.36
C GLN A 266 5.31 -6.12 15.43
N LEU A 267 4.04 -5.99 15.03
CA LEU A 267 2.90 -5.78 15.92
C LEU A 267 2.41 -7.08 16.59
N GLY A 268 2.93 -8.25 16.19
CA GLY A 268 2.54 -9.56 16.73
C GLY A 268 1.23 -10.10 16.15
N ILE A 269 0.82 -9.62 14.98
CA ILE A 269 -0.37 -10.15 14.29
C ILE A 269 -0.09 -11.58 13.81
N PRO A 270 -1.02 -12.52 14.01
CA PRO A 270 -0.88 -13.90 13.53
C PRO A 270 -0.60 -13.99 12.03
N GLU A 271 0.27 -14.92 11.61
CA GLU A 271 0.73 -15.02 10.21
C GLU A 271 -0.41 -15.30 9.22
N HIS A 272 -1.48 -15.96 9.64
CA HIS A 272 -2.65 -16.22 8.78
C HIS A 272 -3.49 -14.97 8.49
N LEU A 273 -3.32 -13.87 9.24
CA LEU A 273 -3.93 -12.57 8.99
C LEU A 273 -2.98 -11.62 8.19
N ILE A 274 -1.73 -12.02 7.95
CA ILE A 274 -0.69 -11.29 7.24
C ILE A 274 -0.47 -11.88 5.83
#